data_80c7f16fe80a11de3d632bbb74a99467
#
_entry.id   80c7f16fe80a11de3d632bbb74a99467
#
_cell.length_a   1.000
_cell.length_b   1.000
_cell.length_c   1.000
_cell.angle_alpha   90.00
_cell.angle_beta   90.00
_cell.angle_gamma   90.00
#
_symmetry.space_group_name_H-M   'P 1'
#
loop_
_entity.id
_entity.type
_entity.pdbx_description
1 polymer ?
#
loop_
_entity_poly.entity_id
_entity_poly.type
_entity_poly.pdbx_seq_one_letter_code
_entity_poly.pdbx_strand_id
1 'polypeptide(L)'
;MICSRYDGCIPSLSLLLIAAMLSTPASRNPLHTREITFQGYAREDGLWDIEAHLRDFKFHPFTTGGKTWEPGQAFHDMWVRITVNTELVILAIEVSMDSHPHPECPQVIPPMDGLIGARLGKGWRKTINEHLGGIKGCTHLRELLSNIATAAFQSIPGALFDPDDNKPPLYLGTCKSWDFDGPVVMRVYPKFYKWKPTI
;
A
#
# COMPACT_ATOMS: atom_id res chain seq x y z
N MET A 1 35.58 -0.88 14.73
CA MET A 1 36.32 -0.66 13.46
C MET A 1 36.15 -1.92 12.63
N ILE A 2 35.22 -1.93 11.68
CA ILE A 2 35.04 -3.04 10.72
C ILE A 2 35.11 -2.40 9.33
N CYS A 3 36.25 -2.59 8.65
CA CYS A 3 36.45 -2.16 7.26
C CYS A 3 35.97 -3.26 6.32
N SER A 4 35.00 -2.94 5.46
CA SER A 4 34.57 -3.76 4.33
C SER A 4 35.19 -3.22 3.05
N ARG A 5 35.47 -4.10 2.08
CA ARG A 5 36.30 -3.91 0.88
C ARG A 5 35.76 -3.01 -0.23
N TYR A 6 35.14 -1.90 0.13
CA TYR A 6 34.87 -0.79 -0.79
C TYR A 6 35.21 0.51 -0.05
N ASP A 7 36.56 0.75 0.05
CA ASP A 7 37.10 1.91 0.75
C ASP A 7 36.88 3.20 -0.04
N GLY A 8 35.76 3.87 0.28
CA GLY A 8 35.68 5.29 0.22
C GLY A 8 35.49 5.78 1.65
N CYS A 9 36.54 6.30 2.30
CA CYS A 9 36.47 6.98 3.57
C CYS A 9 35.50 8.15 3.45
N ILE A 10 34.25 7.99 3.93
CA ILE A 10 33.31 9.07 4.10
C ILE A 10 33.71 9.76 5.41
N PRO A 11 34.09 11.06 5.40
CA PRO A 11 34.31 11.78 6.63
C PRO A 11 33.02 11.75 7.45
N SER A 12 33.17 11.51 8.74
CA SER A 12 32.10 11.62 9.74
C SER A 12 31.55 13.06 9.74
N LEU A 13 30.73 13.39 8.76
CA LEU A 13 29.77 14.46 8.94
C LEU A 13 28.72 13.89 9.89
N SER A 14 28.76 14.41 11.12
CA SER A 14 27.59 14.45 11.99
C SER A 14 26.52 15.27 11.27
N LEU A 15 25.89 14.66 10.24
CA LEU A 15 24.59 15.12 9.80
C LEU A 15 23.69 14.90 11.00
N LEU A 16 23.45 15.97 11.76
CA LEU A 16 22.19 16.11 12.44
C LEU A 16 21.12 15.85 11.37
N LEU A 17 20.65 14.61 11.27
CA LEU A 17 19.35 14.33 10.71
C LEU A 17 18.39 15.11 11.60
N ILE A 18 18.08 16.34 11.18
CA ILE A 18 16.86 17.00 11.60
C ILE A 18 15.78 16.13 10.93
N ALA A 19 15.41 15.05 11.63
CA ALA A 19 14.18 14.37 11.31
C ALA A 19 13.15 15.49 11.25
N ALA A 20 12.47 15.65 10.11
CA ALA A 20 11.39 16.60 9.98
C ALA A 20 10.24 16.09 10.87
N MET A 21 10.37 16.36 12.16
CA MET A 21 9.36 16.03 13.16
C MET A 21 8.26 17.07 13.06
N LEU A 22 7.04 16.61 13.22
CA LEU A 22 5.90 17.52 13.40
C LEU A 22 6.21 18.48 14.57
N SER A 23 5.71 19.72 14.48
CA SER A 23 5.79 20.67 15.59
C SER A 23 5.14 20.08 16.85
N THR A 24 5.60 20.53 18.03
CA THR A 24 5.01 20.13 19.31
C THR A 24 3.50 20.43 19.28
N PRO A 25 2.63 19.42 19.47
CA PRO A 25 1.19 19.64 19.44
C PRO A 25 0.71 20.36 20.70
N ALA A 26 -0.44 21.00 20.61
CA ALA A 26 -1.18 21.44 21.78
C ALA A 26 -1.55 20.24 22.69
N SER A 27 -1.84 20.50 23.97
CA SER A 27 -2.33 19.48 24.90
C SER A 27 -3.57 18.79 24.32
N ARG A 28 -3.52 17.46 24.25
CA ARG A 28 -4.57 16.66 23.60
C ARG A 28 -4.64 15.25 24.16
N ASN A 29 -5.82 14.64 24.12
CA ASN A 29 -6.04 13.26 24.48
C ASN A 29 -6.26 12.41 23.22
N PRO A 30 -5.74 11.17 23.16
CA PRO A 30 -6.02 10.27 22.06
C PRO A 30 -7.49 9.83 22.10
N LEU A 31 -8.15 9.80 20.97
CA LEU A 31 -9.57 9.39 20.85
C LEU A 31 -9.72 8.08 20.09
N HIS A 32 -8.93 7.91 19.02
CA HIS A 32 -9.04 6.79 18.09
C HIS A 32 -7.67 6.56 17.42
N THR A 33 -7.36 5.31 17.16
CA THR A 33 -6.23 4.92 16.30
C THR A 33 -6.73 4.01 15.21
N ARG A 34 -6.30 4.29 13.97
CA ARG A 34 -6.34 3.38 12.84
C ARG A 34 -4.91 2.99 12.50
N GLU A 35 -4.63 1.70 12.56
CA GLU A 35 -3.38 1.10 12.13
C GLU A 35 -3.61 0.42 10.79
N ILE A 36 -2.75 0.69 9.82
CA ILE A 36 -2.77 0.01 8.52
C ILE A 36 -1.35 -0.42 8.21
N THR A 37 -1.18 -1.71 7.91
CA THR A 37 0.10 -2.27 7.50
C THR A 37 -0.04 -3.00 6.17
N PHE A 38 1.03 -2.99 5.39
CA PHE A 38 1.15 -3.74 4.14
C PHE A 38 2.47 -4.52 4.19
N GLN A 39 2.42 -5.79 3.82
CA GLN A 39 3.60 -6.66 3.76
C GLN A 39 3.58 -7.45 2.44
N GLY A 40 4.74 -7.54 1.79
CA GLY A 40 4.90 -8.31 0.56
C GLY A 40 5.81 -9.50 0.79
N TYR A 41 5.46 -10.64 0.23
CA TYR A 41 6.18 -11.90 0.36
C TYR A 41 6.45 -12.51 -1.01
N ALA A 42 7.68 -12.94 -1.24
CA ALA A 42 8.02 -13.80 -2.37
C ALA A 42 7.76 -15.26 -1.97
N ARG A 43 7.03 -15.99 -2.82
CA ARG A 43 6.69 -17.40 -2.61
C ARG A 43 7.67 -18.31 -3.33
N GLU A 44 7.80 -19.53 -2.87
CA GLU A 44 8.67 -20.54 -3.51
C GLU A 44 8.16 -20.99 -4.89
N ASP A 45 6.86 -20.82 -5.16
CA ASP A 45 6.23 -21.13 -6.45
C ASP A 45 6.33 -20.01 -7.49
N GLY A 46 7.10 -18.95 -7.18
CA GLY A 46 7.33 -17.81 -8.10
C GLY A 46 6.21 -16.79 -8.13
N LEU A 47 5.25 -16.87 -7.23
CA LEU A 47 4.21 -15.88 -7.03
C LEU A 47 4.56 -14.92 -5.87
N TRP A 48 3.72 -13.93 -5.66
CA TRP A 48 3.84 -12.98 -4.55
C TRP A 48 2.55 -12.85 -3.80
N ASP A 49 2.63 -12.87 -2.47
CA ASP A 49 1.52 -12.52 -1.61
C ASP A 49 1.72 -11.10 -1.10
N ILE A 50 0.68 -10.29 -1.17
CA ILE A 50 0.63 -8.96 -0.55
C ILE A 50 -0.48 -9.00 0.49
N GLU A 51 -0.10 -8.80 1.74
CA GLU A 51 -1.01 -8.76 2.86
C GLU A 51 -1.26 -7.32 3.28
N ALA A 52 -2.50 -7.02 3.60
CA ALA A 52 -2.93 -5.75 4.15
C ALA A 52 -3.75 -5.99 5.41
N HIS A 53 -3.46 -5.26 6.47
CA HIS A 53 -4.12 -5.37 7.76
C HIS A 53 -4.58 -3.99 8.21
N LEU A 54 -5.83 -3.90 8.67
CA LEU A 54 -6.43 -2.69 9.24
C LEU A 54 -6.99 -3.01 10.62
N ARG A 55 -6.61 -2.19 11.61
CA ARG A 55 -7.19 -2.22 12.95
C ARG A 55 -7.66 -0.84 13.36
N ASP A 56 -8.87 -0.78 13.92
CA ASP A 56 -9.44 0.42 14.53
C ASP A 56 -9.75 0.18 16.00
N PHE A 57 -9.28 1.05 16.87
CA PHE A 57 -9.63 1.01 18.29
C PHE A 57 -9.76 2.41 18.90
N LYS A 58 -10.46 2.51 20.01
CA LYS A 58 -10.67 3.76 20.76
C LYS A 58 -10.01 3.70 22.13
N PHE A 59 -9.79 4.86 22.73
CA PHE A 59 -9.21 4.99 24.08
C PHE A 59 -10.26 5.19 25.17
N HIS A 60 -11.52 5.08 24.84
CA HIS A 60 -12.68 5.17 25.72
C HIS A 60 -13.70 4.09 25.33
N PRO A 61 -14.61 3.67 26.23
CA PRO A 61 -15.68 2.76 25.89
C PRO A 61 -16.50 3.30 24.71
N PHE A 62 -16.85 2.43 23.77
CA PHE A 62 -17.56 2.78 22.56
C PHE A 62 -18.65 1.75 22.25
N THR A 63 -19.88 2.21 22.07
CA THR A 63 -21.01 1.34 21.75
C THR A 63 -21.47 1.57 20.32
N THR A 64 -21.54 0.49 19.55
CA THR A 64 -22.11 0.48 18.20
C THR A 64 -22.58 -0.94 17.86
N GLY A 65 -23.61 -1.07 16.99
CA GLY A 65 -24.15 -2.37 16.60
C GLY A 65 -24.72 -3.18 17.76
N GLY A 66 -25.13 -2.53 18.87
CA GLY A 66 -25.64 -3.20 20.08
C GLY A 66 -24.54 -3.84 20.96
N LYS A 67 -23.26 -3.63 20.65
CA LYS A 67 -22.11 -4.13 21.41
C LYS A 67 -21.28 -2.97 21.96
N THR A 68 -20.78 -3.11 23.18
CA THR A 68 -19.81 -2.19 23.77
C THR A 68 -18.40 -2.76 23.58
N TRP A 69 -17.51 -1.88 23.16
CA TRP A 69 -16.08 -2.14 22.93
C TRP A 69 -15.29 -1.43 24.01
N GLU A 70 -14.40 -2.14 24.67
CA GLU A 70 -13.56 -1.58 25.71
C GLU A 70 -12.38 -0.77 25.12
N PRO A 71 -11.77 0.15 25.89
CA PRO A 71 -10.57 0.87 25.45
C PRO A 71 -9.47 -0.08 24.97
N GLY A 72 -8.93 0.19 23.78
CA GLY A 72 -7.91 -0.63 23.13
C GLY A 72 -8.44 -1.89 22.43
N GLN A 73 -9.70 -2.26 22.61
CA GLN A 73 -10.31 -3.35 21.89
C GLN A 73 -10.57 -2.93 20.43
N ALA A 74 -10.11 -3.72 19.48
CA ALA A 74 -10.35 -3.46 18.07
C ALA A 74 -11.83 -3.70 17.72
N PHE A 75 -12.51 -2.67 17.19
CA PHE A 75 -13.87 -2.79 16.65
C PHE A 75 -13.89 -3.01 15.13
N HIS A 76 -12.76 -2.77 14.46
CA HIS A 76 -12.42 -3.32 13.16
C HIS A 76 -11.05 -4.01 13.27
N ASP A 77 -10.97 -5.25 12.78
CA ASP A 77 -9.74 -6.00 12.62
C ASP A 77 -9.91 -6.84 11.36
N MET A 78 -9.27 -6.41 10.27
CA MET A 78 -9.56 -6.89 8.93
C MET A 78 -8.28 -7.15 8.15
N TRP A 79 -8.25 -8.27 7.46
CA TRP A 79 -7.14 -8.70 6.63
C TRP A 79 -7.56 -8.90 5.18
N VAL A 80 -6.68 -8.55 4.28
CA VAL A 80 -6.75 -8.91 2.87
C VAL A 80 -5.39 -9.47 2.46
N ARG A 81 -5.36 -10.66 1.88
CA ARG A 81 -4.22 -11.20 1.15
C ARG A 81 -4.58 -11.33 -0.31
N ILE A 82 -3.75 -10.80 -1.19
CA ILE A 82 -3.83 -11.07 -2.62
C ILE A 82 -2.59 -11.83 -3.06
N THR A 83 -2.78 -12.84 -3.91
CA THR A 83 -1.69 -13.52 -4.60
C THR A 83 -1.64 -13.01 -6.03
N VAL A 84 -0.47 -12.59 -6.48
CA VAL A 84 -0.27 -12.04 -7.83
C VAL A 84 0.93 -12.70 -8.53
N ASN A 85 0.91 -12.66 -9.87
CA ASN A 85 2.05 -13.03 -10.70
C ASN A 85 2.96 -11.81 -11.00
N THR A 86 4.03 -12.02 -11.77
CA THR A 86 4.98 -10.96 -12.21
C THR A 86 4.33 -9.84 -12.99
N GLU A 87 3.21 -10.10 -13.64
CA GLU A 87 2.43 -9.11 -14.40
C GLU A 87 1.44 -8.34 -13.53
N LEU A 88 1.44 -8.59 -12.21
CA LEU A 88 0.52 -7.98 -11.23
C LEU A 88 -0.94 -8.39 -11.44
N VAL A 89 -1.19 -9.53 -12.06
CA VAL A 89 -2.54 -10.10 -12.18
C VAL A 89 -2.88 -10.85 -10.90
N ILE A 90 -4.05 -10.57 -10.33
CA ILE A 90 -4.55 -11.23 -9.12
C ILE A 90 -4.99 -12.65 -9.48
N LEU A 91 -4.37 -13.64 -8.84
CA LEU A 91 -4.66 -15.06 -9.02
C LEU A 91 -5.52 -15.61 -7.89
N ALA A 92 -5.40 -15.04 -6.69
CA ALA A 92 -6.22 -15.39 -5.53
C ALA A 92 -6.40 -14.17 -4.64
N ILE A 93 -7.49 -14.17 -3.87
CA ILE A 93 -7.78 -13.18 -2.84
C ILE A 93 -8.38 -13.88 -1.63
N GLU A 94 -7.89 -13.55 -0.46
CA GLU A 94 -8.41 -14.01 0.82
C GLU A 94 -8.72 -12.81 1.70
N VAL A 95 -9.81 -12.89 2.46
CA VAL A 95 -10.26 -11.81 3.34
C VAL A 95 -10.70 -12.40 4.67
N SER A 96 -10.24 -11.80 5.77
CA SER A 96 -10.74 -12.06 7.12
C SER A 96 -11.26 -10.78 7.75
N MET A 97 -12.31 -10.91 8.56
CA MET A 97 -12.84 -9.88 9.43
C MET A 97 -12.92 -10.43 10.85
N ASP A 98 -11.80 -10.36 11.57
CA ASP A 98 -11.66 -10.91 12.91
C ASP A 98 -12.43 -10.09 13.94
N SER A 99 -12.65 -8.80 13.65
CA SER A 99 -13.53 -7.92 14.41
C SER A 99 -14.26 -6.95 13.50
N HIS A 100 -15.57 -6.83 13.73
CA HIS A 100 -16.46 -5.93 12.97
C HIS A 100 -17.66 -5.51 13.83
N PRO A 101 -18.22 -4.29 13.63
CA PRO A 101 -19.28 -3.77 14.49
C PRO A 101 -20.67 -4.33 14.18
N HIS A 102 -20.92 -4.84 12.97
CA HIS A 102 -22.24 -5.33 12.55
C HIS A 102 -22.15 -6.75 11.98
N PRO A 103 -23.08 -7.64 12.29
CA PRO A 103 -23.09 -9.03 11.82
C PRO A 103 -23.18 -9.15 10.28
N GLU A 104 -23.63 -8.11 9.59
CA GLU A 104 -23.73 -8.05 8.14
C GLU A 104 -22.39 -7.76 7.45
N CYS A 105 -21.38 -7.24 8.18
CA CYS A 105 -20.10 -6.85 7.58
C CYS A 105 -19.45 -7.97 6.75
N PRO A 106 -19.41 -9.24 7.18
CA PRO A 106 -18.81 -10.32 6.39
C PRO A 106 -19.50 -10.64 5.08
N GLN A 107 -20.72 -10.15 4.84
CA GLN A 107 -21.44 -10.39 3.58
C GLN A 107 -20.74 -9.78 2.35
N VAL A 108 -19.78 -8.87 2.56
CA VAL A 108 -19.00 -8.25 1.48
C VAL A 108 -17.76 -9.07 1.08
N ILE A 109 -17.47 -10.21 1.75
CA ILE A 109 -16.31 -11.05 1.44
C ILE A 109 -16.48 -11.78 0.11
N PRO A 110 -17.58 -12.52 -0.17
CA PRO A 110 -17.72 -13.27 -1.42
C PRO A 110 -17.60 -12.42 -2.70
N PRO A 111 -18.12 -11.19 -2.78
CA PRO A 111 -17.94 -10.32 -3.95
C PRO A 111 -16.50 -9.99 -4.30
N MET A 112 -15.55 -10.20 -3.38
CA MET A 112 -14.13 -9.94 -3.62
C MET A 112 -13.51 -10.88 -4.65
N ASP A 113 -14.06 -12.08 -4.84
CA ASP A 113 -13.63 -13.02 -5.88
C ASP A 113 -13.75 -12.43 -7.29
N GLY A 114 -14.64 -11.45 -7.48
CA GLY A 114 -14.75 -10.69 -8.72
C GLY A 114 -13.51 -9.87 -9.10
N LEU A 115 -12.55 -9.72 -8.18
CA LEU A 115 -11.26 -9.06 -8.45
C LEU A 115 -10.19 -10.03 -8.99
N ILE A 116 -10.44 -11.35 -8.98
CA ILE A 116 -9.53 -12.34 -9.56
C ILE A 116 -9.46 -12.13 -11.07
N GLY A 117 -8.26 -12.13 -11.62
CA GLY A 117 -7.97 -11.80 -13.01
C GLY A 117 -7.77 -10.30 -13.28
N ALA A 118 -8.10 -9.42 -12.34
CA ALA A 118 -7.80 -8.02 -12.48
C ALA A 118 -6.30 -7.75 -12.29
N ARG A 119 -5.80 -6.70 -12.95
CA ARG A 119 -4.41 -6.27 -12.86
C ARG A 119 -4.28 -5.07 -11.92
N LEU A 120 -3.32 -5.11 -11.01
CA LEU A 120 -2.94 -3.95 -10.21
C LEU A 120 -2.27 -2.89 -11.11
N GLY A 121 -2.60 -1.62 -10.91
CA GLY A 121 -2.00 -0.52 -11.65
C GLY A 121 -3.03 0.42 -12.27
N LYS A 122 -2.84 0.80 -13.55
CA LYS A 122 -3.74 1.71 -14.25
C LYS A 122 -5.17 1.13 -14.31
N GLY A 123 -6.13 1.87 -13.78
CA GLY A 123 -7.53 1.43 -13.75
C GLY A 123 -7.93 0.67 -12.48
N TRP A 124 -6.99 0.29 -11.60
CA TRP A 124 -7.28 -0.51 -10.41
C TRP A 124 -8.36 0.09 -9.51
N ARG A 125 -8.33 1.39 -9.24
CA ARG A 125 -9.38 2.07 -8.45
C ARG A 125 -10.76 2.00 -9.10
N LYS A 126 -10.81 2.05 -10.43
CA LYS A 126 -12.07 1.89 -11.18
C LYS A 126 -12.60 0.48 -11.00
N THR A 127 -11.75 -0.54 -11.16
CA THR A 127 -12.11 -1.95 -10.94
C THR A 127 -12.66 -2.17 -9.52
N ILE A 128 -11.98 -1.67 -8.48
CA ILE A 128 -12.49 -1.74 -7.10
C ILE A 128 -13.90 -1.13 -7.00
N ASN A 129 -14.12 0.05 -7.58
CA ASN A 129 -15.41 0.72 -7.48
C ASN A 129 -16.52 0.01 -8.25
N GLU A 130 -16.23 -0.62 -9.38
CA GLU A 130 -17.20 -1.39 -10.16
C GLU A 130 -17.68 -2.63 -9.40
N HIS A 131 -16.76 -3.35 -8.73
CA HIS A 131 -17.08 -4.57 -7.99
C HIS A 131 -17.58 -4.30 -6.56
N LEU A 132 -16.98 -3.35 -5.86
CA LEU A 132 -17.14 -3.14 -4.41
C LEU A 132 -17.62 -1.73 -4.06
N GLY A 133 -18.06 -0.94 -5.03
CA GLY A 133 -18.52 0.43 -4.81
C GLY A 133 -19.86 0.51 -4.07
N GLY A 134 -20.05 1.54 -3.25
CA GLY A 134 -21.28 1.76 -2.49
C GLY A 134 -21.60 0.60 -1.54
N ILE A 135 -22.85 0.15 -1.58
CA ILE A 135 -23.36 -0.94 -0.72
C ILE A 135 -22.86 -2.33 -1.11
N LYS A 136 -22.16 -2.47 -2.23
CA LYS A 136 -21.59 -3.74 -2.67
C LYS A 136 -20.35 -4.16 -1.86
N GLY A 137 -19.74 -3.24 -1.12
CA GLY A 137 -18.50 -3.51 -0.42
C GLY A 137 -18.34 -2.71 0.88
N CYS A 138 -17.26 -2.99 1.59
CA CYS A 138 -16.86 -2.30 2.82
C CYS A 138 -15.89 -1.15 2.50
N THR A 139 -16.07 0.00 3.15
CA THR A 139 -15.17 1.16 3.01
C THR A 139 -13.75 0.85 3.47
N HIS A 140 -13.59 0.06 4.55
CA HIS A 140 -12.29 -0.32 5.12
C HIS A 140 -11.53 -1.27 4.18
N LEU A 141 -12.19 -2.29 3.64
CA LEU A 141 -11.57 -3.20 2.68
C LEU A 141 -11.23 -2.50 1.36
N ARG A 142 -12.04 -1.54 0.91
CA ARG A 142 -11.71 -0.72 -0.27
C ARG A 142 -10.50 0.17 -0.02
N GLU A 143 -10.32 0.68 1.20
CA GLU A 143 -9.13 1.46 1.58
C GLU A 143 -7.87 0.58 1.51
N LEU A 144 -7.91 -0.64 2.06
CA LEU A 144 -6.82 -1.60 1.94
C LEU A 144 -6.51 -1.93 0.48
N LEU A 145 -7.52 -2.31 -0.30
CA LEU A 145 -7.36 -2.65 -1.72
C LEU A 145 -6.82 -1.49 -2.55
N SER A 146 -7.22 -0.26 -2.25
CA SER A 146 -6.74 0.93 -2.97
C SER A 146 -5.23 1.15 -2.83
N ASN A 147 -4.67 0.78 -1.67
CA ASN A 147 -3.26 0.98 -1.35
C ASN A 147 -2.40 -0.28 -1.57
N ILE A 148 -3.01 -1.47 -1.65
CA ILE A 148 -2.30 -2.74 -1.83
C ILE A 148 -1.50 -2.78 -3.13
N ALA A 149 -1.95 -2.09 -4.18
CA ALA A 149 -1.23 -1.97 -5.44
C ALA A 149 0.13 -1.28 -5.27
N THR A 150 0.21 -0.24 -4.43
CA THR A 150 1.47 0.45 -4.15
C THR A 150 2.43 -0.46 -3.39
N ALA A 151 1.91 -1.26 -2.45
CA ALA A 151 2.72 -2.25 -1.73
C ALA A 151 3.24 -3.34 -2.69
N ALA A 152 2.41 -3.83 -3.60
CA ALA A 152 2.81 -4.79 -4.62
C ALA A 152 3.94 -4.24 -5.50
N PHE A 153 3.82 -3.01 -5.97
CA PHE A 153 4.86 -2.35 -6.76
C PHE A 153 6.21 -2.24 -6.03
N GLN A 154 6.19 -2.05 -4.72
CA GLN A 154 7.42 -1.98 -3.92
C GLN A 154 8.01 -3.36 -3.60
N SER A 155 7.19 -4.41 -3.63
CA SER A 155 7.57 -5.76 -3.21
C SER A 155 8.07 -6.63 -4.36
N ILE A 156 7.55 -6.42 -5.58
CA ILE A 156 7.79 -7.32 -6.71
C ILE A 156 8.91 -6.76 -7.60
N PRO A 157 10.08 -7.43 -7.67
CA PRO A 157 11.18 -7.02 -8.54
C PRO A 157 10.73 -6.94 -10.00
N GLY A 158 11.08 -5.85 -10.66
CA GLY A 158 10.77 -5.68 -12.09
C GLY A 158 9.33 -5.26 -12.41
N ALA A 159 8.39 -5.30 -11.45
CA ALA A 159 6.99 -4.94 -11.68
C ALA A 159 6.77 -3.50 -12.21
N LEU A 160 7.75 -2.64 -11.98
CA LEU A 160 7.72 -1.22 -12.38
C LEU A 160 8.48 -0.93 -13.68
N PHE A 161 9.11 -1.95 -14.30
CA PHE A 161 9.83 -1.77 -15.54
C PHE A 161 8.97 -2.20 -16.72
N ASP A 162 8.99 -1.40 -17.78
CA ASP A 162 8.43 -1.82 -19.07
C ASP A 162 9.40 -2.81 -19.72
N PRO A 163 8.93 -3.90 -20.35
CA PRO A 163 9.80 -4.83 -21.09
C PRO A 163 10.56 -4.16 -22.26
N ASP A 164 10.04 -3.03 -22.75
CA ASP A 164 10.71 -2.22 -23.78
C ASP A 164 11.66 -1.22 -23.10
N ASP A 165 12.96 -1.47 -23.18
CA ASP A 165 14.00 -0.59 -22.65
C ASP A 165 13.98 0.84 -23.23
N ASN A 166 13.22 1.08 -24.30
CA ASN A 166 13.02 2.42 -24.87
C ASN A 166 11.90 3.19 -24.20
N LYS A 167 11.12 2.55 -23.34
CA LYS A 167 10.08 3.20 -22.56
C LYS A 167 10.54 3.49 -21.13
N PRO A 168 10.06 4.60 -20.56
CA PRO A 168 10.41 4.91 -19.19
C PRO A 168 9.78 3.89 -18.23
N PRO A 169 10.47 3.57 -17.11
CA PRO A 169 9.85 2.83 -16.01
C PRO A 169 8.51 3.42 -15.60
N LEU A 170 7.57 2.56 -15.20
CA LEU A 170 6.17 2.95 -14.94
C LEU A 170 5.99 3.99 -13.82
N TYR A 171 6.98 4.14 -12.94
CA TYR A 171 6.96 5.12 -11.86
C TYR A 171 7.44 6.52 -12.28
N LEU A 172 8.10 6.68 -13.42
CA LEU A 172 8.46 8.02 -13.91
C LEU A 172 7.19 8.81 -14.23
N GLY A 173 7.20 10.08 -13.83
CA GLY A 173 6.03 10.97 -13.97
C GLY A 173 4.91 10.73 -12.94
N THR A 174 5.09 9.84 -11.94
CA THR A 174 4.02 9.53 -10.96
C THR A 174 4.08 10.35 -9.67
N CYS A 175 5.21 10.96 -9.37
CA CYS A 175 5.37 11.84 -8.20
C CYS A 175 6.41 12.94 -8.48
N LYS A 176 6.51 13.91 -7.57
CA LYS A 176 7.41 15.06 -7.75
C LYS A 176 8.88 14.68 -7.92
N SER A 177 9.36 13.66 -7.23
CA SER A 177 10.74 13.18 -7.37
C SER A 177 10.99 12.56 -8.75
N TRP A 178 10.01 11.88 -9.33
CA TRP A 178 10.08 11.24 -10.64
C TRP A 178 9.51 12.11 -11.77
N ASP A 179 9.45 13.42 -11.56
CA ASP A 179 9.10 14.41 -12.59
C ASP A 179 10.11 14.32 -13.75
N PHE A 180 9.60 14.13 -14.98
CA PHE A 180 10.44 14.02 -16.17
C PHE A 180 11.35 15.23 -16.40
N ASP A 181 10.94 16.42 -15.94
CA ASP A 181 11.74 17.64 -16.00
C ASP A 181 12.59 17.86 -14.74
N GLY A 182 12.53 16.91 -13.79
CA GLY A 182 13.15 17.02 -12.49
C GLY A 182 14.62 16.57 -12.44
N PRO A 183 15.39 17.03 -11.44
CA PRO A 183 16.80 16.73 -11.31
C PRO A 183 17.08 15.23 -10.99
N VAL A 184 16.11 14.52 -10.40
CA VAL A 184 16.27 13.09 -10.11
C VAL A 184 16.27 12.29 -11.42
N VAL A 185 15.30 12.54 -12.31
CA VAL A 185 15.24 11.86 -13.62
C VAL A 185 16.45 12.21 -14.47
N MET A 186 16.88 13.47 -14.47
CA MET A 186 18.10 13.88 -15.18
C MET A 186 19.33 13.10 -14.70
N ARG A 187 19.47 12.83 -13.41
CA ARG A 187 20.62 12.14 -12.81
C ARG A 187 20.55 10.61 -12.95
N VAL A 188 19.37 10.03 -12.70
CA VAL A 188 19.19 8.57 -12.60
C VAL A 188 18.80 7.95 -13.94
N TYR A 189 18.02 8.65 -14.71
CA TYR A 189 17.49 8.21 -16.01
C TYR A 189 17.64 9.29 -17.09
N PRO A 190 18.89 9.70 -17.41
CA PRO A 190 19.12 10.80 -18.36
C PRO A 190 18.49 10.57 -19.74
N LYS A 191 18.34 9.30 -20.16
CA LYS A 191 17.67 8.89 -21.40
C LYS A 191 16.20 9.36 -21.44
N PHE A 192 15.54 9.46 -20.28
CA PHE A 192 14.14 9.83 -20.15
C PHE A 192 13.95 11.26 -19.60
N TYR A 193 15.02 12.02 -19.43
CA TYR A 193 14.90 13.41 -19.04
C TYR A 193 14.19 14.20 -20.15
N LYS A 194 13.19 14.99 -19.78
CA LYS A 194 12.28 15.71 -20.69
C LYS A 194 11.49 14.80 -21.64
N TRP A 195 11.28 13.56 -21.24
CA TRP A 195 10.47 12.61 -21.99
C TRP A 195 9.05 13.16 -22.20
N LYS A 196 8.59 13.12 -23.46
CA LYS A 196 7.20 13.42 -23.80
C LYS A 196 6.55 12.12 -24.29
N PRO A 197 5.50 11.62 -23.62
CA PRO A 197 4.74 10.47 -24.14
C PRO A 197 4.27 10.79 -25.56
N THR A 198 4.50 9.89 -26.48
CA THR A 198 3.85 9.95 -27.80
C THR A 198 2.38 9.67 -27.56
N ILE A 199 1.51 10.65 -27.87
CA ILE A 199 0.04 10.59 -27.74
C ILE A 199 -0.51 9.53 -28.71
#